data_153a8aea6acb9cbefea755f0c1168d53
#
_entry.id   153a8aea6acb9cbefea755f0c1168d53
#
_cell.length_a   1.000
_cell.length_b   1.000
_cell.length_c   1.000
_cell.angle_alpha   90.00
_cell.angle_beta   90.00
_cell.angle_gamma   90.00
#
_symmetry.space_group_name_H-M   'P 1'
#
loop_
_entity.id
_entity.type
_entity.pdbx_description
1 polymer ?
#
loop_
_entity_poly.entity_id
_entity_poly.type
_entity_poly.pdbx_seq_one_letter_code
_entity_poly.pdbx_strand_id
1 'polypeptide(L)'
;MDDQYTFENKTYKDTYRHTTSHILAQAMKRLYPEVKLAIGPAIEDGFYYDFDSPQPFTPEVLEKLEAEMRKICKEKLRLERFELPREEALKFMEERDEPYKVELINDLPEDAVISFYRQGEFVDLCAGPHLDSTGRVKGNAIKLTSVTGAYWRGDSSRKMLQRIYGTCFPKKEELDAYLARIEEAKKRDHRKLGKELGLFTFMDEGPGFPFFLPNGMVLKNQLIDYWREIHKKAGYVEISTPIMLNQDLWHRSGHWDHYKDNMYTTVIDDVPFALKPMNCPGGMLVYKSQPHSYRDLPLRVGELGIVHRHELSGALHGLFRVRCFTQDDAHIFMTPDQVKDEIKGVAKLIDDVYSLFGFKYHMELSTMPEDHIGTDEQWEVATNGLVSALNELGKPYVINEGDGAFYGPKIDFHLEDSLGRTWQCGTIQLDMQMPERFDLEYVGADGEKHRPVMIHRVCFGSIERFIGILTEHYAGAFPLWLAPVQVKVMPITDRTNNYAKHVADRLEKAGLRVEADLRNEKIGYKIREAQSQKIPYMLVLGDKEAENDTISVRTLAGEQSVESLSDFIARLQADVKSRKS
;
A
#
# COMPACT_ATOMS: atom_id res chain seq x y z
N MET A 1 -27.55 -5.24 23.44
CA MET A 1 -27.44 -3.85 23.00
C MET A 1 -27.51 -3.91 21.50
N ASP A 2 -28.39 -3.13 20.90
CA ASP A 2 -28.68 -3.25 19.46
C ASP A 2 -27.43 -3.07 18.61
N ASP A 3 -27.08 -4.07 17.80
CA ASP A 3 -26.00 -4.04 16.79
C ASP A 3 -26.16 -2.91 15.75
N GLN A 4 -27.28 -2.23 15.77
CA GLN A 4 -27.57 -1.08 14.89
C GLN A 4 -26.79 0.19 15.25
N TYR A 5 -26.27 0.34 16.47
CA TYR A 5 -25.62 1.56 16.96
C TYR A 5 -24.11 1.38 17.19
N THR A 6 -23.47 0.53 16.44
CA THR A 6 -22.02 0.29 16.47
C THR A 6 -21.36 0.73 15.16
N PHE A 7 -20.06 1.01 15.20
CA PHE A 7 -19.28 1.33 13.99
C PHE A 7 -19.01 0.12 13.07
N GLU A 8 -19.43 -1.07 13.44
CA GLU A 8 -19.52 -2.24 12.56
C GLU A 8 -20.63 -2.05 11.52
N ASN A 9 -21.70 -1.33 11.90
CA ASN A 9 -22.73 -0.90 10.95
C ASN A 9 -22.26 0.32 10.16
N LYS A 10 -21.94 0.13 8.89
CA LYS A 10 -21.44 1.17 7.99
C LYS A 10 -22.38 2.39 7.92
N THR A 11 -23.68 2.16 7.76
CA THR A 11 -24.67 3.25 7.65
C THR A 11 -24.70 4.10 8.93
N TYR A 12 -24.67 3.46 10.09
CA TYR A 12 -24.62 4.18 11.36
C TYR A 12 -23.30 4.96 11.52
N LYS A 13 -22.18 4.33 11.17
CA LYS A 13 -20.85 4.97 11.21
C LYS A 13 -20.79 6.22 10.33
N ASP A 14 -21.27 6.13 9.10
CA ASP A 14 -21.28 7.24 8.17
C ASP A 14 -22.21 8.37 8.63
N THR A 15 -23.40 8.02 9.15
CA THR A 15 -24.36 8.99 9.73
C THR A 15 -23.77 9.69 10.96
N TYR A 16 -23.07 8.96 11.81
CA TYR A 16 -22.42 9.52 13.00
C TYR A 16 -21.33 10.53 12.62
N ARG A 17 -20.49 10.19 11.65
CA ARG A 17 -19.42 11.04 11.09
C ARG A 17 -19.96 12.26 10.39
N HIS A 18 -21.02 12.09 9.58
CA HIS A 18 -21.69 13.18 8.89
C HIS A 18 -22.32 14.16 9.90
N THR A 19 -22.97 13.66 10.94
CA THR A 19 -23.49 14.52 12.03
C THR A 19 -22.36 15.27 12.74
N THR A 20 -21.19 14.63 12.92
CA THR A 20 -20.03 15.27 13.54
C THR A 20 -19.45 16.39 12.65
N SER A 21 -19.49 16.25 11.32
CA SER A 21 -19.08 17.33 10.41
C SER A 21 -19.99 18.56 10.51
N HIS A 22 -21.30 18.36 10.70
CA HIS A 22 -22.24 19.46 10.97
C HIS A 22 -22.01 20.11 12.33
N ILE A 23 -21.61 19.35 13.36
CA ILE A 23 -21.19 19.92 14.65
C ILE A 23 -19.94 20.79 14.46
N LEU A 24 -19.00 20.41 13.60
CA LEU A 24 -17.84 21.24 13.25
C LEU A 24 -18.28 22.52 12.53
N ALA A 25 -19.19 22.43 11.57
CA ALA A 25 -19.70 23.61 10.85
C ALA A 25 -20.43 24.59 11.79
N GLN A 26 -21.25 24.09 12.71
CA GLN A 26 -21.89 24.91 13.75
C GLN A 26 -20.85 25.57 14.66
N ALA A 27 -19.83 24.81 15.11
CA ALA A 27 -18.75 25.37 15.93
C ALA A 27 -17.98 26.47 15.18
N MET A 28 -17.75 26.30 13.88
CA MET A 28 -17.13 27.31 13.02
C MET A 28 -17.97 28.57 12.97
N LYS A 29 -19.25 28.47 12.69
CA LYS A 29 -20.16 29.64 12.60
C LYS A 29 -20.32 30.35 13.94
N ARG A 30 -20.27 29.64 15.07
CA ARG A 30 -20.30 30.27 16.41
C ARG A 30 -19.05 31.10 16.70
N LEU A 31 -17.87 30.59 16.32
CA LEU A 31 -16.59 31.23 16.66
C LEU A 31 -16.14 32.21 15.56
N TYR A 32 -16.48 31.94 14.31
CA TYR A 32 -16.05 32.68 13.12
C TYR A 32 -17.22 32.86 12.15
N PRO A 33 -18.19 33.78 12.46
CA PRO A 33 -19.41 33.95 11.66
C PRO A 33 -19.17 34.34 10.21
N GLU A 34 -18.03 34.99 9.90
CA GLU A 34 -17.63 35.44 8.57
C GLU A 34 -17.21 34.31 7.62
N VAL A 35 -16.82 33.16 8.17
CA VAL A 35 -16.38 31.99 7.38
C VAL A 35 -17.56 31.40 6.61
N LYS A 36 -17.39 31.13 5.30
CA LYS A 36 -18.41 30.53 4.47
C LYS A 36 -18.29 29.01 4.46
N LEU A 37 -19.43 28.36 4.40
CA LEU A 37 -19.55 26.91 4.45
C LEU A 37 -19.64 26.34 3.02
N ALA A 38 -18.83 25.30 2.70
CA ALA A 38 -18.94 24.58 1.45
C ALA A 38 -19.58 23.20 1.66
N ILE A 39 -18.79 22.14 1.79
CA ILE A 39 -19.29 20.76 1.95
C ILE A 39 -18.56 20.02 3.07
N GLY A 40 -19.27 19.07 3.72
CA GLY A 40 -18.74 18.31 4.85
C GLY A 40 -19.20 16.85 4.90
N PRO A 41 -18.73 15.96 4.01
CA PRO A 41 -19.12 14.55 4.02
C PRO A 41 -18.40 13.73 5.10
N ALA A 42 -18.98 12.58 5.41
CA ALA A 42 -18.26 11.49 6.04
C ALA A 42 -17.27 10.85 5.06
N ILE A 43 -16.15 10.37 5.59
CA ILE A 43 -15.13 9.59 4.87
C ILE A 43 -14.78 8.34 5.68
N GLU A 44 -14.01 7.42 5.08
CA GLU A 44 -13.71 6.12 5.67
C GLU A 44 -13.14 6.18 7.10
N ASP A 45 -12.22 7.11 7.38
CA ASP A 45 -11.56 7.25 8.68
C ASP A 45 -12.04 8.48 9.50
N GLY A 46 -13.11 9.13 9.08
CA GLY A 46 -13.59 10.31 9.78
C GLY A 46 -14.56 11.15 8.98
N PHE A 47 -14.31 12.44 8.95
CA PHE A 47 -15.07 13.43 8.21
C PHE A 47 -14.16 14.59 7.83
N TYR A 48 -14.60 15.42 6.90
CA TYR A 48 -14.01 16.75 6.70
C TYR A 48 -15.10 17.79 6.51
N TYR A 49 -14.71 19.05 6.55
CA TYR A 49 -15.55 20.17 6.12
C TYR A 49 -14.68 21.22 5.43
N ASP A 50 -15.16 21.73 4.30
CA ASP A 50 -14.51 22.77 3.50
C ASP A 50 -15.05 24.14 3.86
N PHE A 51 -14.14 25.06 4.14
CA PHE A 51 -14.44 26.41 4.58
C PHE A 51 -13.73 27.45 3.71
N ASP A 52 -14.43 28.51 3.36
CA ASP A 52 -13.83 29.71 2.82
C ASP A 52 -13.60 30.70 3.98
N SER A 53 -12.35 30.83 4.36
CA SER A 53 -11.94 31.71 5.47
C SER A 53 -10.92 32.74 5.00
N PRO A 54 -11.05 34.02 5.45
CA PRO A 54 -10.07 35.05 5.15
C PRO A 54 -8.73 34.84 5.88
N GLN A 55 -8.71 34.02 6.93
CA GLN A 55 -7.52 33.72 7.73
C GLN A 55 -7.20 32.23 7.68
N PRO A 56 -5.90 31.84 7.72
CA PRO A 56 -5.52 30.44 7.80
C PRO A 56 -5.89 29.83 9.17
N PHE A 57 -6.34 28.58 9.14
CA PHE A 57 -6.59 27.85 10.38
C PHE A 57 -5.29 27.30 10.97
N THR A 58 -5.02 27.69 12.22
CA THR A 58 -3.85 27.25 12.98
C THR A 58 -4.23 26.12 13.97
N PRO A 59 -3.27 25.40 14.57
CA PRO A 59 -3.55 24.42 15.60
C PRO A 59 -4.40 24.99 16.76
N GLU A 60 -4.19 26.24 17.16
CA GLU A 60 -4.96 26.90 18.21
C GLU A 60 -6.43 27.11 17.82
N VAL A 61 -6.70 27.35 16.52
CA VAL A 61 -8.07 27.44 15.98
C VAL A 61 -8.74 26.06 16.08
N LEU A 62 -8.03 24.98 15.71
CA LEU A 62 -8.57 23.62 15.82
C LEU A 62 -8.90 23.25 17.27
N GLU A 63 -8.06 23.61 18.24
CA GLU A 63 -8.33 23.38 19.67
C GLU A 63 -9.58 24.13 20.15
N LYS A 64 -9.78 25.39 19.72
CA LYS A 64 -10.97 26.17 20.05
C LYS A 64 -12.23 25.55 19.42
N LEU A 65 -12.15 25.09 18.16
CA LEU A 65 -13.24 24.40 17.48
C LEU A 65 -13.60 23.10 18.21
N GLU A 66 -12.63 22.27 18.59
CA GLU A 66 -12.89 21.05 19.37
C GLU A 66 -13.59 21.35 20.71
N ALA A 67 -13.17 22.41 21.39
CA ALA A 67 -13.80 22.84 22.64
C ALA A 67 -15.26 23.25 22.44
N GLU A 68 -15.55 23.98 21.36
CA GLU A 68 -16.92 24.38 21.02
C GLU A 68 -17.77 23.19 20.57
N MET A 69 -17.22 22.28 19.74
CA MET A 69 -17.89 21.03 19.36
C MET A 69 -18.30 20.21 20.60
N ARG A 70 -17.44 20.12 21.62
CA ARG A 70 -17.77 19.45 22.89
C ARG A 70 -18.93 20.10 23.62
N LYS A 71 -19.07 21.44 23.55
CA LYS A 71 -20.23 22.16 24.14
C LYS A 71 -21.50 21.83 23.38
N ILE A 72 -21.47 21.90 22.04
CA ILE A 72 -22.61 21.57 21.16
C ILE A 72 -23.12 20.14 21.43
N CYS A 73 -22.22 19.17 21.59
CA CYS A 73 -22.59 17.79 21.95
C CYS A 73 -23.30 17.74 23.32
N LYS A 74 -22.86 18.52 24.31
CA LYS A 74 -23.48 18.58 25.64
C LYS A 74 -24.85 19.26 25.63
N GLU A 75 -25.10 20.18 24.72
CA GLU A 75 -26.37 20.87 24.55
C GLU A 75 -27.49 19.92 24.07
N LYS A 76 -27.14 18.77 23.47
CA LYS A 76 -28.07 17.74 22.98
C LYS A 76 -29.13 18.32 22.04
N LEU A 77 -28.71 19.19 21.13
CA LEU A 77 -29.58 19.81 20.16
C LEU A 77 -30.21 18.77 19.26
N ARG A 78 -31.50 18.91 18.98
CA ARG A 78 -32.21 18.03 18.05
C ARG A 78 -31.85 18.41 16.62
N LEU A 79 -31.71 17.40 15.73
CA LEU A 79 -31.53 17.60 14.31
C LEU A 79 -32.88 17.38 13.61
N GLU A 80 -33.36 18.42 12.95
CA GLU A 80 -34.66 18.43 12.29
C GLU A 80 -34.47 18.65 10.80
N ARG A 81 -34.90 17.66 9.98
CA ARG A 81 -34.94 17.77 8.53
C ARG A 81 -36.18 18.57 8.10
N PHE A 82 -35.99 19.51 7.17
CA PHE A 82 -37.07 20.22 6.50
C PHE A 82 -36.71 20.46 5.05
N GLU A 83 -37.72 20.76 4.24
CA GLU A 83 -37.57 20.99 2.80
C GLU A 83 -38.07 22.37 2.43
N LEU A 84 -37.48 22.98 1.42
CA LEU A 84 -37.93 24.26 0.86
C LEU A 84 -38.03 24.13 -0.65
N PRO A 85 -39.01 24.82 -1.28
CA PRO A 85 -39.00 25.04 -2.71
C PRO A 85 -37.71 25.75 -3.16
N ARG A 86 -37.25 25.55 -4.38
CA ARG A 86 -35.99 26.07 -4.89
C ARG A 86 -35.81 27.58 -4.68
N GLU A 87 -36.82 28.37 -5.04
CA GLU A 87 -36.78 29.83 -4.89
C GLU A 87 -36.60 30.24 -3.42
N GLU A 88 -37.33 29.61 -2.52
CA GLU A 88 -37.23 29.87 -1.08
C GLU A 88 -35.88 29.39 -0.53
N ALA A 89 -35.39 28.23 -1.00
CA ALA A 89 -34.08 27.67 -0.60
C ALA A 89 -32.92 28.60 -1.02
N LEU A 90 -32.94 29.13 -2.24
CA LEU A 90 -31.95 30.11 -2.73
C LEU A 90 -31.96 31.36 -1.87
N LYS A 91 -33.13 31.97 -1.69
CA LYS A 91 -33.28 33.16 -0.85
C LYS A 91 -32.82 32.92 0.60
N PHE A 92 -33.16 31.75 1.13
CA PHE A 92 -32.78 31.36 2.49
C PHE A 92 -31.26 31.26 2.69
N MET A 93 -30.50 30.80 1.67
CA MET A 93 -29.03 30.74 1.69
C MET A 93 -28.37 32.06 1.35
N GLU A 94 -28.97 32.87 0.47
CA GLU A 94 -28.51 34.24 0.17
C GLU A 94 -28.61 35.15 1.40
N GLU A 95 -29.73 35.11 2.14
CA GLU A 95 -29.92 35.86 3.40
C GLU A 95 -28.91 35.48 4.49
N ARG A 96 -28.32 34.27 4.42
CA ARG A 96 -27.26 33.76 5.31
C ARG A 96 -25.86 34.00 4.79
N ASP A 97 -25.75 34.60 3.60
CA ASP A 97 -24.47 34.87 2.95
C ASP A 97 -23.60 33.59 2.80
N GLU A 98 -24.25 32.50 2.28
CA GLU A 98 -23.61 31.22 2.03
C GLU A 98 -23.53 30.91 0.51
N PRO A 99 -22.60 31.55 -0.22
CA PRO A 99 -22.54 31.50 -1.67
C PRO A 99 -22.32 30.11 -2.25
N TYR A 100 -21.54 29.26 -1.57
CA TYR A 100 -21.31 27.89 -2.02
C TYR A 100 -22.57 27.03 -1.93
N LYS A 101 -23.44 27.30 -0.94
CA LYS A 101 -24.74 26.60 -0.83
C LYS A 101 -25.72 27.07 -1.91
N VAL A 102 -25.70 28.36 -2.26
CA VAL A 102 -26.47 28.88 -3.38
C VAL A 102 -26.04 28.22 -4.70
N GLU A 103 -24.73 28.10 -4.94
CA GLU A 103 -24.21 27.42 -6.13
C GLU A 103 -24.63 25.94 -6.16
N LEU A 104 -24.53 25.23 -5.02
CA LEU A 104 -24.96 23.83 -4.94
C LEU A 104 -26.44 23.64 -5.25
N ILE A 105 -27.31 24.53 -4.77
CA ILE A 105 -28.76 24.48 -5.06
C ILE A 105 -29.00 24.68 -6.56
N ASN A 106 -28.29 25.62 -7.19
CA ASN A 106 -28.45 25.92 -8.62
C ASN A 106 -28.05 24.74 -9.51
N ASP A 107 -27.11 23.93 -9.07
CA ASP A 107 -26.64 22.77 -9.83
C ASP A 107 -27.48 21.50 -9.64
N LEU A 108 -28.40 21.50 -8.68
CA LEU A 108 -29.31 20.36 -8.51
C LEU A 108 -30.29 20.27 -9.70
N PRO A 109 -30.71 19.06 -10.14
CA PRO A 109 -31.77 18.87 -11.11
C PRO A 109 -33.03 19.64 -10.75
N GLU A 110 -33.82 20.03 -11.74
CA GLU A 110 -35.04 20.84 -11.52
C GLU A 110 -36.06 20.19 -10.59
N ASP A 111 -36.13 18.87 -10.62
CA ASP A 111 -37.02 18.01 -9.83
C ASP A 111 -36.43 17.57 -8.48
N ALA A 112 -35.21 17.99 -8.17
CA ALA A 112 -34.53 17.60 -6.93
C ALA A 112 -35.22 18.18 -5.68
N VAL A 113 -35.37 17.33 -4.67
CA VAL A 113 -35.83 17.73 -3.33
C VAL A 113 -34.70 18.47 -2.62
N ILE A 114 -34.92 19.74 -2.28
CA ILE A 114 -33.94 20.55 -1.56
C ILE A 114 -34.23 20.49 -0.08
N SER A 115 -33.36 19.80 0.65
CA SER A 115 -33.51 19.57 2.07
C SER A 115 -32.41 20.26 2.89
N PHE A 116 -32.79 20.59 4.11
CA PHE A 116 -31.95 21.23 5.13
C PHE A 116 -32.05 20.47 6.42
N TYR A 117 -31.01 20.59 7.24
CA TYR A 117 -31.03 20.15 8.62
C TYR A 117 -30.81 21.33 9.55
N ARG A 118 -31.74 21.47 10.52
CA ARG A 118 -31.64 22.43 11.61
C ARG A 118 -31.08 21.78 12.85
N GLN A 119 -30.11 22.44 13.47
CA GLN A 119 -29.41 22.00 14.66
C GLN A 119 -29.32 23.18 15.64
N GLY A 120 -30.40 23.41 16.42
CA GLY A 120 -30.54 24.64 17.20
C GLY A 120 -30.62 25.88 16.31
N GLU A 121 -29.72 26.82 16.50
CA GLU A 121 -29.59 28.05 15.70
C GLU A 121 -28.93 27.80 14.33
N PHE A 122 -28.22 26.69 14.19
CA PHE A 122 -27.50 26.36 12.96
C PHE A 122 -28.40 25.63 11.96
N VAL A 123 -28.26 26.00 10.68
CA VAL A 123 -28.93 25.30 9.58
C VAL A 123 -27.95 25.12 8.43
N ASP A 124 -27.95 23.93 7.83
CA ASP A 124 -27.15 23.63 6.66
C ASP A 124 -27.97 22.94 5.57
N LEU A 125 -27.59 23.19 4.30
CA LEU A 125 -28.10 22.47 3.13
C LEU A 125 -27.54 21.06 3.14
N CYS A 126 -28.39 20.06 3.24
CA CYS A 126 -27.94 18.68 3.36
C CYS A 126 -29.04 17.67 3.02
N ALA A 127 -28.67 16.60 2.30
CA ALA A 127 -29.55 15.48 2.00
C ALA A 127 -29.70 14.50 3.18
N GLY A 128 -28.73 14.50 4.12
CA GLY A 128 -28.69 13.53 5.23
C GLY A 128 -28.10 12.17 4.82
N PRO A 129 -28.29 11.11 5.63
CA PRO A 129 -28.96 11.14 6.93
C PRO A 129 -28.13 11.72 8.05
N HIS A 130 -28.77 12.08 9.16
CA HIS A 130 -28.15 12.51 10.40
C HIS A 130 -28.70 11.77 11.62
N LEU A 131 -27.98 11.78 12.73
CA LEU A 131 -28.49 11.34 14.02
C LEU A 131 -29.62 12.29 14.49
N ASP A 132 -30.45 11.83 15.41
CA ASP A 132 -31.59 12.59 15.97
C ASP A 132 -31.17 13.75 16.88
N SER A 133 -29.94 13.70 17.43
CA SER A 133 -29.42 14.71 18.36
C SER A 133 -27.91 14.77 18.38
N THR A 134 -27.35 16.00 18.56
CA THR A 134 -25.91 16.20 18.79
C THR A 134 -25.41 15.47 20.04
N GLY A 135 -26.31 15.20 21.01
CA GLY A 135 -26.00 14.44 22.22
C GLY A 135 -25.68 12.96 21.99
N ARG A 136 -25.99 12.41 20.81
CA ARG A 136 -25.55 11.05 20.42
C ARG A 136 -24.05 10.98 20.12
N VAL A 137 -23.47 12.11 19.70
CA VAL A 137 -22.04 12.21 19.44
C VAL A 137 -21.28 12.44 20.75
N LYS A 138 -20.24 11.63 20.98
CA LYS A 138 -19.39 11.73 22.17
C LYS A 138 -18.34 12.82 21.99
N GLY A 139 -18.59 14.03 22.50
CA GLY A 139 -17.72 15.19 22.33
C GLY A 139 -16.27 15.02 22.83
N ASN A 140 -16.01 14.09 23.76
CA ASN A 140 -14.65 13.75 24.21
C ASN A 140 -13.96 12.71 23.32
N ALA A 141 -14.69 12.15 22.35
CA ALA A 141 -14.18 11.20 21.36
C ALA A 141 -14.12 11.80 19.94
N ILE A 142 -13.96 13.12 19.83
CA ILE A 142 -13.73 13.87 18.60
C ILE A 142 -12.31 14.41 18.59
N LYS A 143 -11.64 14.33 17.43
CA LYS A 143 -10.33 14.96 17.19
C LYS A 143 -10.30 15.59 15.81
N LEU A 144 -9.92 16.88 15.71
CA LEU A 144 -9.55 17.51 14.46
C LEU A 144 -8.08 17.22 14.17
N THR A 145 -7.78 16.68 13.00
CA THR A 145 -6.47 16.06 12.72
C THR A 145 -5.55 16.92 11.89
N SER A 146 -6.10 17.64 10.89
CA SER A 146 -5.29 18.46 9.99
C SER A 146 -6.11 19.51 9.24
N VAL A 147 -5.39 20.47 8.67
CA VAL A 147 -5.90 21.45 7.72
C VAL A 147 -5.13 21.33 6.42
N THR A 148 -5.83 21.31 5.28
CA THR A 148 -5.22 21.30 3.94
C THR A 148 -5.94 22.29 3.03
N GLY A 149 -5.28 22.73 1.96
CA GLY A 149 -5.94 23.41 0.87
C GLY A 149 -6.73 22.42 0.01
N ALA A 150 -7.91 22.81 -0.45
CA ALA A 150 -8.71 22.04 -1.40
C ALA A 150 -9.40 23.00 -2.38
N TYR A 151 -9.17 22.81 -3.67
CA TYR A 151 -9.87 23.58 -4.67
C TYR A 151 -11.36 23.26 -4.67
N TRP A 152 -12.19 24.29 -4.75
CA TRP A 152 -13.64 24.10 -4.84
C TRP A 152 -13.98 23.17 -6.01
N ARG A 153 -14.68 22.08 -5.71
CA ARG A 153 -15.04 21.00 -6.66
C ARG A 153 -13.84 20.31 -7.34
N GLY A 154 -12.67 20.40 -6.76
CA GLY A 154 -11.45 19.80 -7.34
C GLY A 154 -10.90 20.55 -8.56
N ASP A 155 -11.46 21.69 -8.91
CA ASP A 155 -11.06 22.50 -10.06
C ASP A 155 -9.99 23.52 -9.65
N SER A 156 -8.76 23.33 -10.13
CA SER A 156 -7.61 24.20 -9.82
C SER A 156 -7.74 25.64 -10.32
N SER A 157 -8.70 25.92 -11.21
CA SER A 157 -9.03 27.29 -11.66
C SER A 157 -9.93 28.04 -10.68
N ARG A 158 -10.53 27.35 -9.72
CA ARG A 158 -11.45 27.88 -8.72
C ARG A 158 -10.73 28.23 -7.41
N LYS A 159 -11.45 28.86 -6.49
CA LYS A 159 -10.91 29.28 -5.20
C LYS A 159 -10.43 28.09 -4.39
N MET A 160 -9.25 28.21 -3.80
CA MET A 160 -8.75 27.25 -2.83
C MET A 160 -9.41 27.50 -1.48
N LEU A 161 -10.14 26.52 -0.98
CA LEU A 161 -10.76 26.47 0.34
C LEU A 161 -9.82 25.82 1.36
N GLN A 162 -10.12 26.01 2.63
CA GLN A 162 -9.43 25.31 3.72
C GLN A 162 -10.28 24.13 4.17
N ARG A 163 -9.73 22.93 4.04
CA ARG A 163 -10.37 21.68 4.44
C ARG A 163 -9.85 21.26 5.82
N ILE A 164 -10.75 21.19 6.78
CA ILE A 164 -10.46 20.64 8.11
C ILE A 164 -10.88 19.18 8.13
N TYR A 165 -9.92 18.30 8.42
CA TYR A 165 -10.17 16.88 8.67
C TYR A 165 -10.38 16.63 10.15
N GLY A 166 -11.28 15.71 10.46
CA GLY A 166 -11.51 15.22 11.81
C GLY A 166 -11.90 13.76 11.85
N THR A 167 -11.79 13.17 13.00
CA THR A 167 -12.28 11.82 13.28
C THR A 167 -13.09 11.81 14.55
N CYS A 168 -14.00 10.83 14.69
CA CYS A 168 -14.83 10.66 15.86
C CYS A 168 -15.17 9.19 16.07
N PHE A 169 -15.39 8.84 17.32
CA PHE A 169 -15.69 7.47 17.75
C PHE A 169 -16.83 7.46 18.78
N PRO A 170 -17.56 6.34 18.94
CA PRO A 170 -18.57 6.17 19.98
C PRO A 170 -18.01 6.20 21.40
N LYS A 171 -16.71 5.85 21.56
CA LYS A 171 -16.02 5.82 22.86
C LYS A 171 -14.67 6.52 22.79
N LYS A 172 -14.25 7.11 23.90
CA LYS A 172 -12.96 7.79 23.99
C LYS A 172 -11.78 6.83 23.82
N GLU A 173 -11.89 5.63 24.38
CA GLU A 173 -10.86 4.59 24.31
C GLU A 173 -10.59 4.18 22.85
N GLU A 174 -11.61 4.16 21.99
CA GLU A 174 -11.47 3.88 20.56
C GLU A 174 -10.73 5.01 19.83
N LEU A 175 -11.03 6.28 20.18
CA LEU A 175 -10.28 7.43 19.68
C LEU A 175 -8.80 7.37 20.11
N ASP A 176 -8.55 7.11 21.41
CA ASP A 176 -7.20 7.05 21.95
C ASP A 176 -6.38 5.93 21.28
N ALA A 177 -6.98 4.75 21.04
CA ALA A 177 -6.37 3.65 20.31
C ALA A 177 -6.08 4.02 18.84
N TYR A 178 -7.01 4.71 18.18
CA TYR A 178 -6.81 5.21 16.81
C TYR A 178 -5.66 6.21 16.75
N LEU A 179 -5.61 7.18 17.65
CA LEU A 179 -4.53 8.18 17.67
C LEU A 179 -3.17 7.56 17.99
N ALA A 180 -3.12 6.59 18.90
CA ALA A 180 -1.89 5.84 19.18
C ALA A 180 -1.41 5.08 17.95
N ARG A 181 -2.32 4.45 17.19
CA ARG A 181 -2.00 3.77 15.92
C ARG A 181 -1.46 4.74 14.87
N ILE A 182 -2.05 5.92 14.73
CA ILE A 182 -1.56 6.95 13.79
C ILE A 182 -0.16 7.44 14.18
N GLU A 183 0.09 7.68 15.47
CA GLU A 183 1.43 8.09 15.94
C GLU A 183 2.47 6.99 15.74
N GLU A 184 2.09 5.73 15.96
CA GLU A 184 2.96 4.60 15.67
C GLU A 184 3.23 4.47 14.16
N ALA A 185 2.22 4.67 13.30
CA ALA A 185 2.38 4.68 11.85
C ALA A 185 3.37 5.77 11.39
N LYS A 186 3.28 6.99 11.95
CA LYS A 186 4.24 8.07 11.64
C LYS A 186 5.69 7.72 12.03
N LYS A 187 5.88 7.02 13.15
CA LYS A 187 7.22 6.58 13.58
C LYS A 187 7.80 5.53 12.64
N ARG A 188 6.94 4.69 12.05
CA ARG A 188 7.31 3.59 11.15
C ARG A 188 7.33 3.98 9.69
N ASP A 189 6.97 5.22 9.33
CA ASP A 189 6.90 5.68 7.94
C ASP A 189 8.20 5.31 7.18
N HIS A 190 8.05 4.50 6.12
CA HIS A 190 9.17 3.98 5.34
C HIS A 190 9.99 5.08 4.68
N ARG A 191 9.43 6.26 4.40
CA ARG A 191 10.15 7.40 3.83
C ARG A 191 11.14 7.98 4.83
N LYS A 192 10.74 8.05 6.11
CA LYS A 192 11.61 8.48 7.22
C LYS A 192 12.66 7.41 7.51
N LEU A 193 12.22 6.18 7.77
CA LEU A 193 13.12 5.06 8.08
C LEU A 193 14.07 4.74 6.91
N GLY A 194 13.58 4.80 5.68
CA GLY A 194 14.39 4.59 4.48
C GLY A 194 15.56 5.56 4.38
N LYS A 195 15.33 6.83 4.70
CA LYS A 195 16.38 7.85 4.76
C LYS A 195 17.35 7.61 5.92
N GLU A 196 16.82 7.36 7.13
CA GLU A 196 17.63 7.13 8.35
C GLU A 196 18.51 5.88 8.23
N LEU A 197 18.01 4.82 7.60
CA LEU A 197 18.71 3.55 7.40
C LEU A 197 19.53 3.47 6.10
N GLY A 198 19.50 4.52 5.27
CA GLY A 198 20.21 4.55 4.00
C GLY A 198 19.70 3.52 2.98
N LEU A 199 18.38 3.33 2.89
CA LEU A 199 17.78 2.34 2.00
C LEU A 199 17.50 2.90 0.61
N PHE A 200 16.89 4.06 0.52
CA PHE A 200 16.52 4.70 -0.75
C PHE A 200 16.32 6.21 -0.58
N THR A 201 16.27 6.89 -1.71
CA THR A 201 15.96 8.32 -1.79
C THR A 201 15.17 8.64 -3.06
N PHE A 202 14.57 9.83 -3.11
CA PHE A 202 14.00 10.42 -4.32
C PHE A 202 14.73 11.71 -4.63
N MET A 203 14.93 12.00 -5.90
CA MET A 203 15.66 13.18 -6.39
C MET A 203 14.79 13.95 -7.38
N ASP A 204 15.05 15.24 -7.52
CA ASP A 204 14.30 16.14 -8.40
C ASP A 204 14.43 15.77 -9.88
N GLU A 205 15.54 15.12 -10.27
CA GLU A 205 15.79 14.63 -11.63
C GLU A 205 14.87 13.49 -12.02
N GLY A 206 14.25 12.80 -11.04
CA GLY A 206 13.35 11.68 -11.27
C GLY A 206 12.18 11.64 -10.28
N PRO A 207 11.21 12.58 -10.35
CA PRO A 207 10.09 12.58 -9.43
C PRO A 207 9.24 11.31 -9.59
N GLY A 208 9.13 10.54 -8.48
CA GLY A 208 8.45 9.26 -8.46
C GLY A 208 9.31 8.05 -8.88
N PHE A 209 10.58 8.26 -9.17
CA PHE A 209 11.55 7.19 -9.46
C PHE A 209 12.43 6.95 -8.24
N PRO A 210 12.40 5.77 -7.59
CA PRO A 210 13.21 5.50 -6.41
C PRO A 210 14.68 5.25 -6.76
N PHE A 211 15.58 5.89 -6.03
CA PHE A 211 17.02 5.63 -6.08
C PHE A 211 17.38 4.74 -4.89
N PHE A 212 17.80 3.51 -5.14
CA PHE A 212 18.24 2.61 -4.08
C PHE A 212 19.68 2.91 -3.67
N LEU A 213 19.90 3.05 -2.37
CA LEU A 213 21.20 3.23 -1.75
C LEU A 213 21.83 1.85 -1.41
N PRO A 214 23.11 1.78 -1.01
CA PRO A 214 23.79 0.49 -0.77
C PRO A 214 23.03 -0.45 0.17
N ASN A 215 22.53 0.02 1.31
CA ASN A 215 21.77 -0.79 2.26
C ASN A 215 20.44 -1.27 1.65
N GLY A 216 19.77 -0.42 0.89
CA GLY A 216 18.54 -0.79 0.18
C GLY A 216 18.79 -1.82 -0.90
N MET A 217 19.94 -1.79 -1.59
CA MET A 217 20.29 -2.81 -2.56
C MET A 217 20.59 -4.15 -1.92
N VAL A 218 21.18 -4.18 -0.73
CA VAL A 218 21.33 -5.44 0.03
C VAL A 218 19.96 -6.05 0.31
N LEU A 219 19.04 -5.27 0.87
CA LEU A 219 17.67 -5.71 1.17
C LEU A 219 16.94 -6.20 -0.09
N LYS A 220 17.00 -5.43 -1.17
CA LYS A 220 16.40 -5.78 -2.47
C LYS A 220 16.96 -7.09 -3.03
N ASN A 221 18.27 -7.28 -3.00
CA ASN A 221 18.91 -8.50 -3.48
C ASN A 221 18.55 -9.72 -2.63
N GLN A 222 18.45 -9.60 -1.29
CA GLN A 222 18.01 -10.71 -0.44
C GLN A 222 16.58 -11.16 -0.78
N LEU A 223 15.67 -10.23 -1.08
CA LEU A 223 14.32 -10.56 -1.54
C LEU A 223 14.33 -11.23 -2.92
N ILE A 224 15.14 -10.73 -3.85
CA ILE A 224 15.30 -11.30 -5.20
C ILE A 224 15.89 -12.71 -5.13
N ASP A 225 16.90 -12.95 -4.30
CA ASP A 225 17.51 -14.26 -4.13
C ASP A 225 16.52 -15.26 -3.51
N TYR A 226 15.73 -14.81 -2.53
CA TYR A 226 14.64 -15.60 -1.96
C TYR A 226 13.60 -15.94 -3.02
N TRP A 227 13.17 -14.97 -3.83
CA TRP A 227 12.23 -15.17 -4.91
C TRP A 227 12.75 -16.23 -5.91
N ARG A 228 14.01 -16.13 -6.35
CA ARG A 228 14.63 -17.09 -7.26
C ARG A 228 14.66 -18.50 -6.67
N GLU A 229 14.98 -18.61 -5.39
CA GLU A 229 15.03 -19.91 -4.72
C GLU A 229 13.67 -20.61 -4.71
N ILE A 230 12.62 -19.91 -4.26
CA ILE A 230 11.27 -20.50 -4.17
C ILE A 230 10.67 -20.79 -5.55
N HIS A 231 10.93 -19.94 -6.54
CA HIS A 231 10.46 -20.13 -7.91
C HIS A 231 11.14 -21.31 -8.59
N LYS A 232 12.45 -21.44 -8.41
CA LYS A 232 13.19 -22.61 -8.91
C LYS A 232 12.66 -23.91 -8.30
N LYS A 233 12.38 -23.94 -7.00
CA LYS A 233 11.76 -25.10 -6.32
C LYS A 233 10.37 -25.41 -6.85
N ALA A 234 9.60 -24.39 -7.24
CA ALA A 234 8.26 -24.54 -7.82
C ALA A 234 8.28 -24.80 -9.34
N GLY A 235 9.45 -25.01 -9.96
CA GLY A 235 9.60 -25.38 -11.37
C GLY A 235 9.45 -24.22 -12.35
N TYR A 236 9.68 -22.97 -11.91
CA TYR A 236 9.71 -21.80 -12.80
C TYR A 236 11.07 -21.66 -13.47
N VAL A 237 11.02 -21.18 -14.72
CA VAL A 237 12.18 -20.68 -15.47
C VAL A 237 12.17 -19.15 -15.47
N GLU A 238 13.36 -18.52 -15.40
CA GLU A 238 13.47 -17.06 -15.39
C GLU A 238 13.81 -16.55 -16.80
N ILE A 239 13.10 -15.50 -17.25
CA ILE A 239 13.38 -14.77 -18.48
C ILE A 239 13.60 -13.29 -18.18
N SER A 240 14.02 -12.55 -19.21
CA SER A 240 14.08 -11.09 -19.19
C SER A 240 13.66 -10.55 -20.55
N THR A 241 12.76 -9.57 -20.55
CA THR A 241 12.28 -8.92 -21.77
C THR A 241 12.71 -7.45 -21.82
N PRO A 242 12.90 -6.86 -23.02
CA PRO A 242 13.31 -5.47 -23.15
C PRO A 242 12.34 -4.50 -22.50
N ILE A 243 12.86 -3.41 -21.94
CA ILE A 243 12.05 -2.35 -21.33
C ILE A 243 11.29 -1.55 -22.38
N MET A 244 11.92 -1.31 -23.54
CA MET A 244 11.39 -0.51 -24.64
C MET A 244 11.01 -1.42 -25.82
N LEU A 245 9.76 -1.34 -26.24
CA LEU A 245 9.21 -2.12 -27.34
C LEU A 245 8.36 -1.21 -28.23
N ASN A 246 8.22 -1.59 -29.53
CA ASN A 246 7.49 -0.80 -30.49
C ASN A 246 5.98 -0.72 -30.17
N GLN A 247 5.34 0.31 -30.68
CA GLN A 247 3.92 0.62 -30.40
C GLN A 247 2.98 -0.49 -30.91
N ASP A 248 3.30 -1.18 -32.00
CA ASP A 248 2.45 -2.22 -32.60
C ASP A 248 2.18 -3.38 -31.62
N LEU A 249 3.17 -3.69 -30.77
CA LEU A 249 3.02 -4.71 -29.73
C LEU A 249 1.92 -4.31 -28.74
N TRP A 250 1.83 -3.03 -28.38
CA TRP A 250 0.88 -2.50 -27.43
C TRP A 250 -0.54 -2.42 -28.00
N HIS A 251 -0.68 -2.17 -29.31
CA HIS A 251 -1.96 -2.30 -30.02
C HIS A 251 -2.42 -3.76 -30.06
N ARG A 252 -1.52 -4.69 -30.41
CA ARG A 252 -1.85 -6.13 -30.44
C ARG A 252 -2.35 -6.62 -29.10
N SER A 253 -1.72 -6.22 -28.01
CA SER A 253 -2.09 -6.63 -26.65
C SER A 253 -3.31 -5.88 -26.08
N GLY A 254 -3.79 -4.80 -26.70
CA GLY A 254 -4.87 -3.95 -26.21
C GLY A 254 -4.44 -2.92 -25.16
N HIS A 255 -3.19 -2.95 -24.71
CA HIS A 255 -2.72 -1.97 -23.71
C HIS A 255 -2.76 -0.54 -24.22
N TRP A 256 -2.59 -0.32 -25.53
CA TRP A 256 -2.67 1.02 -26.11
C TRP A 256 -4.06 1.63 -25.97
N ASP A 257 -5.11 0.83 -26.11
CA ASP A 257 -6.50 1.32 -26.08
C ASP A 257 -7.00 1.52 -24.64
N HIS A 258 -6.56 0.67 -23.70
CA HIS A 258 -7.07 0.64 -22.33
C HIS A 258 -6.11 1.22 -21.27
N TYR A 259 -4.83 1.49 -21.64
CA TYR A 259 -3.80 1.85 -20.65
C TYR A 259 -2.84 2.98 -21.11
N LYS A 260 -3.11 3.61 -22.29
CA LYS A 260 -2.23 4.59 -22.92
C LYS A 260 -1.83 5.76 -22.02
N ASP A 261 -2.77 6.29 -21.25
CA ASP A 261 -2.54 7.46 -20.38
C ASP A 261 -1.50 7.19 -19.28
N ASN A 262 -1.29 5.91 -18.96
CA ASN A 262 -0.29 5.47 -18.00
C ASN A 262 1.04 5.03 -18.65
N MET A 263 1.24 5.24 -19.95
CA MET A 263 2.42 4.79 -20.69
C MET A 263 3.37 5.95 -21.00
N TYR A 264 4.67 5.69 -20.89
CA TYR A 264 5.71 6.58 -21.42
C TYR A 264 6.00 6.20 -22.86
N THR A 265 5.90 7.14 -23.78
CA THR A 265 6.10 6.92 -25.21
C THR A 265 7.22 7.80 -25.77
N THR A 266 7.89 7.35 -26.83
CA THR A 266 8.91 8.09 -27.56
C THR A 266 8.89 7.71 -29.04
N VAL A 267 9.57 8.50 -29.88
CA VAL A 267 9.75 8.20 -31.31
C VAL A 267 11.24 8.13 -31.59
N ILE A 268 11.71 7.06 -32.19
CA ILE A 268 13.10 6.82 -32.57
C ILE A 268 13.10 6.42 -34.06
N ASP A 269 13.85 7.15 -34.87
CA ASP A 269 13.94 6.91 -36.35
C ASP A 269 12.55 6.81 -37.00
N ASP A 270 11.65 7.73 -36.66
CA ASP A 270 10.26 7.80 -37.10
C ASP A 270 9.38 6.60 -36.69
N VAL A 271 9.88 5.71 -35.83
CA VAL A 271 9.14 4.57 -35.29
C VAL A 271 8.71 4.88 -33.83
N PRO A 272 7.43 4.78 -33.51
CA PRO A 272 6.98 4.98 -32.14
C PRO A 272 7.27 3.76 -31.25
N PHE A 273 7.77 4.02 -30.05
CA PHE A 273 8.06 3.05 -29.00
C PHE A 273 7.37 3.44 -27.69
N ALA A 274 7.21 2.47 -26.79
CA ALA A 274 6.80 2.71 -25.43
C ALA A 274 7.66 1.92 -24.44
N LEU A 275 7.85 2.49 -23.24
CA LEU A 275 8.39 1.76 -22.10
C LEU A 275 7.28 0.84 -21.58
N LYS A 276 7.62 -0.42 -21.34
CA LYS A 276 6.64 -1.42 -20.92
C LYS A 276 5.98 -1.05 -19.58
N PRO A 277 4.65 -0.94 -19.54
CA PRO A 277 3.89 -0.78 -18.27
C PRO A 277 3.60 -2.14 -17.61
N MET A 278 3.74 -3.23 -18.37
CA MET A 278 3.50 -4.63 -18.00
C MET A 278 4.46 -5.55 -18.76
N ASN A 279 4.71 -6.75 -18.23
CA ASN A 279 5.68 -7.70 -18.82
C ASN A 279 5.04 -8.70 -19.80
N CYS A 280 3.72 -8.91 -19.69
CA CYS A 280 2.99 -9.96 -20.40
C CYS A 280 3.21 -9.97 -21.94
N PRO A 281 3.18 -8.85 -22.70
CA PRO A 281 3.38 -8.92 -24.13
C PRO A 281 4.77 -9.42 -24.51
N GLY A 282 5.82 -9.02 -23.77
CA GLY A 282 7.18 -9.52 -23.95
C GLY A 282 7.29 -11.03 -23.67
N GLY A 283 6.67 -11.49 -22.59
CA GLY A 283 6.61 -12.92 -22.21
C GLY A 283 5.93 -13.78 -23.28
N MET A 284 4.85 -13.28 -23.89
CA MET A 284 4.17 -13.98 -25.00
C MET A 284 5.03 -14.07 -26.27
N LEU A 285 5.83 -13.04 -26.56
CA LEU A 285 6.81 -13.11 -27.67
C LEU A 285 7.87 -14.17 -27.38
N VAL A 286 8.34 -14.30 -26.15
CA VAL A 286 9.29 -15.36 -25.78
C VAL A 286 8.66 -16.73 -25.92
N TYR A 287 7.42 -16.95 -25.42
CA TYR A 287 6.70 -18.20 -25.63
C TYR A 287 6.61 -18.55 -27.15
N LYS A 288 6.16 -17.59 -27.96
CA LYS A 288 5.97 -17.78 -29.42
C LYS A 288 7.26 -18.02 -30.18
N SER A 289 8.42 -17.71 -29.62
CA SER A 289 9.72 -17.87 -30.28
C SER A 289 10.14 -19.34 -30.48
N GLN A 290 9.45 -20.29 -29.81
CA GLN A 290 9.72 -21.71 -29.87
C GLN A 290 8.41 -22.50 -30.01
N PRO A 291 8.44 -23.67 -30.69
CA PRO A 291 7.28 -24.56 -30.73
C PRO A 291 7.10 -25.24 -29.36
N HIS A 292 5.86 -25.46 -28.95
CA HIS A 292 5.49 -26.14 -27.70
C HIS A 292 4.54 -27.31 -27.98
N SER A 293 4.61 -28.32 -27.11
CA SER A 293 3.68 -29.44 -27.10
C SER A 293 2.98 -29.52 -25.73
N TYR A 294 1.91 -30.27 -25.62
CA TYR A 294 1.23 -30.53 -24.35
C TYR A 294 2.14 -31.09 -23.26
N ARG A 295 3.28 -31.71 -23.64
CA ARG A 295 4.27 -32.25 -22.69
C ARG A 295 5.13 -31.20 -22.04
N ASP A 296 5.21 -30.00 -22.66
CA ASP A 296 5.97 -28.86 -22.15
C ASP A 296 5.12 -28.03 -21.14
N LEU A 297 3.80 -28.29 -21.08
CA LEU A 297 2.84 -27.58 -20.25
C LEU A 297 2.54 -28.33 -18.95
N PRO A 298 2.35 -27.66 -17.81
CA PRO A 298 2.37 -26.22 -17.67
C PRO A 298 3.78 -25.63 -17.74
N LEU A 299 3.96 -24.58 -18.53
CA LEU A 299 5.20 -23.83 -18.63
C LEU A 299 5.11 -22.60 -17.72
N ARG A 300 5.91 -22.57 -16.66
CA ARG A 300 5.93 -21.49 -15.65
C ARG A 300 7.12 -20.59 -15.91
N VAL A 301 6.86 -19.37 -16.38
CA VAL A 301 7.89 -18.40 -16.81
C VAL A 301 7.86 -17.18 -15.90
N GLY A 302 8.91 -16.99 -15.11
CA GLY A 302 9.07 -15.86 -14.19
C GLY A 302 9.94 -14.75 -14.77
N GLU A 303 9.65 -13.51 -14.42
CA GLU A 303 10.43 -12.34 -14.81
C GLU A 303 10.46 -11.32 -13.67
N LEU A 304 11.65 -10.93 -13.22
CA LEU A 304 11.83 -9.74 -12.39
C LEU A 304 11.84 -8.52 -13.32
N GLY A 305 10.66 -8.17 -13.81
CA GLY A 305 10.49 -7.20 -14.88
C GLY A 305 10.42 -5.77 -14.37
N ILE A 306 11.30 -4.91 -14.89
CA ILE A 306 11.23 -3.47 -14.61
C ILE A 306 10.17 -2.85 -15.51
N VAL A 307 9.14 -2.25 -14.90
CA VAL A 307 8.04 -1.60 -15.59
C VAL A 307 7.95 -0.12 -15.23
N HIS A 308 7.36 0.67 -16.13
CA HIS A 308 7.22 2.11 -15.99
C HIS A 308 5.74 2.49 -16.16
N ARG A 309 5.20 3.25 -15.20
CA ARG A 309 3.82 3.73 -15.24
C ARG A 309 3.77 5.22 -14.95
N HIS A 310 3.10 5.98 -15.80
CA HIS A 310 2.90 7.41 -15.62
C HIS A 310 1.83 7.65 -14.54
N GLU A 311 2.25 7.52 -13.28
CA GLU A 311 1.39 7.87 -12.14
C GLU A 311 1.29 9.38 -11.98
N LEU A 312 0.11 9.89 -11.68
CA LEU A 312 -0.10 11.31 -11.39
C LEU A 312 0.72 11.75 -10.17
N SER A 313 1.27 12.96 -10.21
CA SER A 313 2.13 13.48 -9.13
C SER A 313 1.44 13.47 -7.76
N GLY A 314 0.16 13.77 -7.69
CA GLY A 314 -0.62 13.76 -6.45
C GLY A 314 -0.88 12.35 -5.88
N ALA A 315 -0.67 11.29 -6.66
CA ALA A 315 -0.84 9.91 -6.22
C ALA A 315 0.46 9.27 -5.71
N LEU A 316 1.62 9.90 -5.94
CA LEU A 316 2.92 9.35 -5.54
C LEU A 316 3.06 9.30 -4.01
N HIS A 317 3.55 8.15 -3.49
CA HIS A 317 3.67 7.96 -2.05
C HIS A 317 4.86 7.05 -1.68
N GLY A 318 6.05 7.62 -1.53
CA GLY A 318 7.26 6.88 -1.21
C GLY A 318 7.43 5.65 -2.14
N LEU A 319 7.75 4.49 -1.57
CA LEU A 319 7.84 3.23 -2.32
C LEU A 319 6.48 2.58 -2.61
N PHE A 320 5.39 3.03 -1.99
CA PHE A 320 4.06 2.43 -2.18
C PHE A 320 3.44 2.75 -3.54
N ARG A 321 3.75 3.93 -4.11
CA ARG A 321 3.33 4.31 -5.46
C ARG A 321 4.42 5.09 -6.15
N VAL A 322 5.04 4.46 -7.11
CA VAL A 322 6.22 4.94 -7.85
C VAL A 322 5.97 4.85 -9.36
N ARG A 323 6.81 5.50 -10.15
CA ARG A 323 6.74 5.51 -11.62
C ARG A 323 7.62 4.44 -12.29
N CYS A 324 8.55 3.85 -11.54
CA CYS A 324 9.39 2.74 -11.99
C CYS A 324 9.51 1.73 -10.86
N PHE A 325 9.23 0.47 -11.13
CA PHE A 325 9.32 -0.60 -10.15
C PHE A 325 9.62 -1.95 -10.78
N THR A 326 10.15 -2.86 -9.97
CA THR A 326 10.41 -4.24 -10.34
C THR A 326 9.22 -5.09 -9.94
N GLN A 327 8.55 -5.68 -10.91
CA GLN A 327 7.46 -6.62 -10.69
C GLN A 327 8.02 -8.04 -10.60
N ASP A 328 7.62 -8.81 -9.60
CA ASP A 328 7.92 -10.24 -9.46
C ASP A 328 6.94 -11.09 -10.28
N ASP A 329 6.89 -10.78 -11.53
CA ASP A 329 5.89 -11.28 -12.47
C ASP A 329 6.16 -12.71 -12.90
N ALA A 330 5.11 -13.45 -13.19
CA ALA A 330 5.24 -14.69 -13.96
C ALA A 330 3.98 -14.99 -14.77
N HIS A 331 4.20 -15.67 -15.87
CA HIS A 331 3.17 -16.13 -16.78
C HIS A 331 3.22 -17.66 -16.82
N ILE A 332 2.07 -18.29 -16.60
CA ILE A 332 1.95 -19.75 -16.65
C ILE A 332 1.08 -20.08 -17.86
N PHE A 333 1.67 -20.77 -18.84
CA PHE A 333 0.97 -21.27 -20.00
C PHE A 333 0.59 -22.72 -19.75
N MET A 334 -0.67 -23.07 -20.00
CA MET A 334 -1.19 -24.38 -19.60
C MET A 334 -2.33 -24.84 -20.49
N THR A 335 -2.66 -26.13 -20.40
CA THR A 335 -3.89 -26.69 -20.96
C THR A 335 -5.09 -26.34 -20.06
N PRO A 336 -6.32 -26.33 -20.58
CA PRO A 336 -7.51 -26.00 -19.78
C PRO A 336 -7.73 -26.87 -18.54
N ASP A 337 -7.36 -28.14 -18.59
CA ASP A 337 -7.46 -29.08 -17.47
C ASP A 337 -6.45 -28.84 -16.35
N GLN A 338 -5.34 -28.12 -16.62
CA GLN A 338 -4.31 -27.78 -15.62
C GLN A 338 -4.63 -26.52 -14.82
N VAL A 339 -5.57 -25.67 -15.26
CA VAL A 339 -5.86 -24.35 -14.69
C VAL A 339 -6.06 -24.39 -13.18
N LYS A 340 -6.87 -25.30 -12.70
CA LYS A 340 -7.24 -25.41 -11.29
C LYS A 340 -6.06 -25.74 -10.38
N ASP A 341 -5.21 -26.67 -10.82
CA ASP A 341 -4.03 -27.08 -10.04
C ASP A 341 -2.95 -26.00 -10.04
N GLU A 342 -2.80 -25.26 -11.16
CA GLU A 342 -1.88 -24.14 -11.21
C GLU A 342 -2.33 -22.97 -10.31
N ILE A 343 -3.62 -22.64 -10.26
CA ILE A 343 -4.15 -21.62 -9.33
C ILE A 343 -3.86 -22.02 -7.89
N LYS A 344 -4.13 -23.28 -7.51
CA LYS A 344 -3.81 -23.79 -6.15
C LYS A 344 -2.31 -23.73 -5.84
N GLY A 345 -1.47 -24.07 -6.81
CA GLY A 345 -0.02 -24.00 -6.68
C GLY A 345 0.48 -22.57 -6.44
N VAL A 346 -0.06 -21.61 -7.17
CA VAL A 346 0.28 -20.18 -6.99
C VAL A 346 -0.24 -19.66 -5.65
N ALA A 347 -1.48 -19.99 -5.28
CA ALA A 347 -2.05 -19.57 -3.99
C ALA A 347 -1.22 -20.11 -2.81
N LYS A 348 -0.74 -21.37 -2.91
CA LYS A 348 0.17 -21.92 -1.91
C LYS A 348 1.51 -21.19 -1.87
N LEU A 349 2.09 -20.86 -3.02
CA LEU A 349 3.34 -20.11 -3.10
C LEU A 349 3.22 -18.74 -2.42
N ILE A 350 2.11 -18.03 -2.64
CA ILE A 350 1.82 -16.74 -2.00
C ILE A 350 1.65 -16.92 -0.48
N ASP A 351 0.94 -17.96 -0.04
CA ASP A 351 0.75 -18.30 1.38
C ASP A 351 2.09 -18.56 2.09
N ASP A 352 2.96 -19.34 1.46
CA ASP A 352 4.31 -19.65 1.98
C ASP A 352 5.16 -18.36 2.09
N VAL A 353 5.07 -17.44 1.11
CA VAL A 353 5.75 -16.15 1.13
C VAL A 353 5.24 -15.28 2.28
N TYR A 354 3.93 -15.09 2.40
CA TYR A 354 3.38 -14.19 3.43
C TYR A 354 3.58 -14.74 4.84
N SER A 355 3.48 -16.06 5.00
CA SER A 355 3.74 -16.73 6.28
C SER A 355 5.19 -16.54 6.76
N LEU A 356 6.18 -16.51 5.84
CA LEU A 356 7.58 -16.26 6.20
C LEU A 356 7.77 -14.89 6.87
N PHE A 357 7.03 -13.88 6.44
CA PHE A 357 7.10 -12.52 7.00
C PHE A 357 6.10 -12.29 8.14
N GLY A 358 5.28 -13.29 8.50
CA GLY A 358 4.28 -13.18 9.56
C GLY A 358 3.04 -12.37 9.16
N PHE A 359 2.79 -12.16 7.86
CA PHE A 359 1.62 -11.44 7.38
C PHE A 359 0.35 -12.28 7.44
N LYS A 360 -0.73 -11.66 7.90
CA LYS A 360 -2.09 -12.14 7.63
C LYS A 360 -2.56 -11.56 6.29
N TYR A 361 -3.50 -12.25 5.64
CA TYR A 361 -4.10 -11.75 4.41
C TYR A 361 -5.54 -12.24 4.24
N HIS A 362 -6.31 -11.55 3.41
CA HIS A 362 -7.59 -12.02 2.88
C HIS A 362 -7.56 -12.00 1.35
N MET A 363 -8.48 -12.73 0.73
CA MET A 363 -8.58 -12.83 -0.71
C MET A 363 -9.85 -12.14 -1.21
N GLU A 364 -9.74 -11.50 -2.37
CA GLU A 364 -10.85 -10.92 -3.10
C GLU A 364 -10.90 -11.49 -4.50
N LEU A 365 -12.09 -11.88 -4.96
CA LEU A 365 -12.34 -12.26 -6.35
C LEU A 365 -12.91 -11.05 -7.08
N SER A 366 -12.13 -10.48 -7.98
CA SER A 366 -12.52 -9.33 -8.79
C SER A 366 -13.08 -9.82 -10.13
N THR A 367 -14.31 -9.39 -10.43
CA THR A 367 -15.07 -9.83 -11.60
C THR A 367 -14.96 -8.84 -12.76
N MET A 368 -15.71 -9.07 -13.84
CA MET A 368 -15.67 -8.32 -15.09
C MET A 368 -15.91 -6.81 -14.91
N PRO A 369 -14.98 -5.94 -15.32
CA PRO A 369 -15.16 -4.50 -15.32
C PRO A 369 -16.01 -4.03 -16.51
N GLU A 370 -16.49 -2.79 -16.46
CA GLU A 370 -17.25 -2.18 -17.56
C GLU A 370 -16.40 -2.09 -18.85
N ASP A 371 -15.15 -1.64 -18.75
CA ASP A 371 -14.20 -1.60 -19.86
C ASP A 371 -13.38 -2.90 -19.90
N HIS A 372 -13.70 -3.79 -20.86
CA HIS A 372 -13.06 -5.09 -20.98
C HIS A 372 -13.02 -5.58 -22.44
N ILE A 373 -12.19 -6.60 -22.68
CA ILE A 373 -12.12 -7.35 -23.94
C ILE A 373 -12.65 -8.78 -23.75
N GLY A 374 -13.05 -9.42 -24.85
CA GLY A 374 -13.63 -10.77 -24.84
C GLY A 374 -15.15 -10.78 -24.72
N THR A 375 -15.73 -11.99 -24.74
CA THR A 375 -17.18 -12.19 -24.63
C THR A 375 -17.61 -12.51 -23.20
N ASP A 376 -18.89 -12.27 -22.89
CA ASP A 376 -19.47 -12.59 -21.57
C ASP A 376 -19.26 -14.08 -21.23
N GLU A 377 -19.37 -14.99 -22.21
CA GLU A 377 -19.17 -16.41 -22.01
C GLU A 377 -17.73 -16.75 -21.62
N GLN A 378 -16.73 -16.09 -22.25
CA GLN A 378 -15.33 -16.27 -21.90
C GLN A 378 -15.05 -15.79 -20.47
N TRP A 379 -15.63 -14.67 -20.09
CA TRP A 379 -15.55 -14.13 -18.73
C TRP A 379 -16.21 -15.04 -17.69
N GLU A 380 -17.38 -15.59 -18.03
CA GLU A 380 -18.08 -16.54 -17.14
C GLU A 380 -17.24 -17.81 -16.92
N VAL A 381 -16.67 -18.39 -17.98
CA VAL A 381 -15.81 -19.57 -17.90
C VAL A 381 -14.57 -19.29 -17.04
N ALA A 382 -13.91 -18.15 -17.26
CA ALA A 382 -12.72 -17.76 -16.51
C ALA A 382 -13.06 -17.51 -15.01
N THR A 383 -14.14 -16.78 -14.73
CA THR A 383 -14.58 -16.50 -13.35
C THR A 383 -14.94 -17.80 -12.62
N ASN A 384 -15.69 -18.71 -13.25
CA ASN A 384 -16.05 -20.01 -12.68
C ASN A 384 -14.79 -20.87 -12.43
N GLY A 385 -13.76 -20.77 -13.26
CA GLY A 385 -12.47 -21.43 -13.03
C GLY A 385 -11.80 -20.97 -11.74
N LEU A 386 -11.77 -19.65 -11.48
CA LEU A 386 -11.25 -19.06 -10.26
C LEU A 386 -12.10 -19.45 -9.03
N VAL A 387 -13.44 -19.36 -9.13
CA VAL A 387 -14.37 -19.76 -8.05
C VAL A 387 -14.17 -21.22 -7.68
N SER A 388 -14.05 -22.11 -8.67
CA SER A 388 -13.82 -23.54 -8.42
C SER A 388 -12.52 -23.79 -7.65
N ALA A 389 -11.44 -23.11 -8.03
CA ALA A 389 -10.16 -23.22 -7.34
C ALA A 389 -10.22 -22.66 -5.90
N LEU A 390 -10.86 -21.50 -5.69
CA LEU A 390 -11.05 -20.89 -4.37
C LEU A 390 -11.87 -21.79 -3.43
N ASN A 391 -12.94 -22.40 -3.93
CA ASN A 391 -13.76 -23.31 -3.14
C ASN A 391 -12.98 -24.56 -2.71
N GLU A 392 -12.09 -25.07 -3.55
CA GLU A 392 -11.22 -26.21 -3.17
C GLU A 392 -10.10 -25.82 -2.20
N LEU A 393 -9.62 -24.58 -2.26
CA LEU A 393 -8.67 -24.05 -1.27
C LEU A 393 -9.30 -23.98 0.13
N GLY A 394 -10.64 -23.88 0.22
CA GLY A 394 -11.37 -23.84 1.49
C GLY A 394 -11.07 -22.61 2.34
N LYS A 395 -10.51 -21.55 1.73
CA LYS A 395 -10.25 -20.27 2.39
C LYS A 395 -11.38 -19.27 2.07
N PRO A 396 -11.79 -18.42 3.02
CA PRO A 396 -12.82 -17.40 2.77
C PRO A 396 -12.29 -16.35 1.80
N TYR A 397 -13.19 -15.86 0.94
CA TYR A 397 -12.92 -14.74 0.03
C TYR A 397 -14.14 -13.84 -0.10
N VAL A 398 -13.90 -12.60 -0.54
CA VAL A 398 -14.96 -11.61 -0.82
C VAL A 398 -15.04 -11.42 -2.33
N ILE A 399 -16.24 -11.18 -2.86
CA ILE A 399 -16.43 -10.81 -4.27
C ILE A 399 -16.34 -9.29 -4.38
N ASN A 400 -15.44 -8.81 -5.24
CA ASN A 400 -15.27 -7.41 -5.61
C ASN A 400 -15.75 -7.24 -7.05
N GLU A 401 -17.00 -6.81 -7.21
CA GLU A 401 -17.63 -6.71 -8.53
C GLU A 401 -17.02 -5.58 -9.35
N GLY A 402 -16.69 -5.87 -10.62
CA GLY A 402 -16.23 -4.87 -11.57
C GLY A 402 -14.77 -4.44 -11.44
N ASP A 403 -13.96 -5.06 -10.60
CA ASP A 403 -12.55 -4.69 -10.37
C ASP A 403 -11.54 -5.63 -11.06
N GLY A 404 -11.99 -6.47 -11.99
CA GLY A 404 -11.13 -7.34 -12.80
C GLY A 404 -10.19 -6.54 -13.70
N ALA A 405 -9.15 -7.20 -14.24
CA ALA A 405 -8.34 -6.60 -15.29
C ALA A 405 -9.17 -6.53 -16.60
N PHE A 406 -8.82 -5.62 -17.50
CA PHE A 406 -9.58 -5.50 -18.75
C PHE A 406 -9.58 -6.80 -19.62
N TYR A 407 -8.70 -7.73 -19.35
CA TYR A 407 -8.53 -9.00 -20.09
C TYR A 407 -8.93 -10.26 -19.31
N GLY A 408 -9.27 -10.17 -18.03
CA GLY A 408 -9.69 -11.34 -17.25
C GLY A 408 -9.95 -11.07 -15.76
N PRO A 409 -10.70 -11.98 -15.11
CA PRO A 409 -10.96 -11.93 -13.68
C PRO A 409 -9.70 -12.25 -12.88
N LYS A 410 -9.64 -11.79 -11.63
CA LYS A 410 -8.48 -11.96 -10.78
C LYS A 410 -8.83 -12.33 -9.33
N ILE A 411 -7.91 -13.04 -8.69
CA ILE A 411 -7.87 -13.20 -7.23
C ILE A 411 -6.79 -12.28 -6.71
N ASP A 412 -7.17 -11.31 -5.89
CA ASP A 412 -6.26 -10.39 -5.21
C ASP A 412 -6.01 -10.84 -3.77
N PHE A 413 -4.76 -10.78 -3.35
CA PHE A 413 -4.32 -11.09 -2.00
C PHE A 413 -3.95 -9.78 -1.29
N HIS A 414 -4.78 -9.42 -0.32
CA HIS A 414 -4.61 -8.23 0.49
C HIS A 414 -3.93 -8.60 1.81
N LEU A 415 -2.65 -8.32 1.92
CA LEU A 415 -1.91 -8.54 3.16
C LEU A 415 -2.20 -7.44 4.19
N GLU A 416 -2.27 -7.83 5.46
CA GLU A 416 -2.41 -6.93 6.60
C GLU A 416 -1.05 -6.71 7.27
N ASP A 417 -0.65 -5.45 7.40
CA ASP A 417 0.57 -5.08 8.09
C ASP A 417 0.38 -4.99 9.62
N SER A 418 1.48 -4.78 10.36
CA SER A 418 1.45 -4.69 11.82
C SER A 418 0.64 -3.50 12.37
N LEU A 419 0.19 -2.59 11.52
CA LEU A 419 -0.65 -1.44 11.87
C LEU A 419 -2.13 -1.68 11.50
N GLY A 420 -2.47 -2.87 10.98
CA GLY A 420 -3.82 -3.23 10.54
C GLY A 420 -4.25 -2.57 9.23
N ARG A 421 -3.29 -2.11 8.40
CA ARG A 421 -3.56 -1.59 7.06
C ARG A 421 -3.46 -2.74 6.05
N THR A 422 -4.31 -2.71 5.04
CA THR A 422 -4.33 -3.71 3.97
C THR A 422 -3.63 -3.21 2.71
N TRP A 423 -2.88 -4.13 2.07
CA TRP A 423 -2.08 -3.84 0.86
C TRP A 423 -2.31 -4.95 -0.16
N GLN A 424 -2.83 -4.60 -1.31
CA GLN A 424 -2.87 -5.52 -2.45
C GLN A 424 -1.44 -5.76 -2.94
N CYS A 425 -0.99 -7.01 -2.84
CA CYS A 425 0.35 -7.43 -3.26
C CYS A 425 0.28 -8.61 -4.23
N GLY A 426 -0.13 -9.80 -3.75
CA GLY A 426 -0.29 -10.97 -4.60
C GLY A 426 -1.53 -10.86 -5.49
N THR A 427 -1.43 -11.37 -6.70
CA THR A 427 -2.55 -11.43 -7.64
C THR A 427 -2.41 -12.66 -8.52
N ILE A 428 -3.54 -13.30 -8.85
CA ILE A 428 -3.68 -14.37 -9.85
C ILE A 428 -4.74 -13.93 -10.83
N GLN A 429 -4.37 -13.77 -12.10
CA GLN A 429 -5.30 -13.34 -13.17
C GLN A 429 -5.38 -14.43 -14.21
N LEU A 430 -6.58 -14.93 -14.47
CA LEU A 430 -6.81 -15.94 -15.51
C LEU A 430 -7.14 -15.24 -16.83
N ASP A 431 -6.36 -15.53 -17.86
CA ASP A 431 -6.43 -14.87 -19.15
C ASP A 431 -6.61 -15.88 -20.29
N MET A 432 -7.69 -15.71 -21.01
CA MET A 432 -8.01 -16.49 -22.23
C MET A 432 -7.90 -15.61 -23.50
N GLN A 433 -7.73 -14.28 -23.34
CA GLN A 433 -7.77 -13.31 -24.42
C GLN A 433 -6.40 -13.08 -25.06
N MET A 434 -5.38 -12.87 -24.25
CA MET A 434 -4.03 -12.58 -24.76
C MET A 434 -3.42 -13.74 -25.56
N PRO A 435 -3.58 -15.02 -25.14
CA PRO A 435 -3.13 -16.13 -25.99
C PRO A 435 -3.76 -16.13 -27.37
N GLU A 436 -5.02 -15.75 -27.52
CA GLU A 436 -5.70 -15.60 -28.80
C GLU A 436 -5.15 -14.42 -29.60
N ARG A 437 -5.04 -13.25 -29.01
CA ARG A 437 -4.53 -12.02 -29.66
C ARG A 437 -3.08 -12.17 -30.17
N PHE A 438 -2.27 -12.96 -29.47
CA PHE A 438 -0.88 -13.25 -29.86
C PHE A 438 -0.75 -14.49 -30.73
N ASP A 439 -1.85 -15.18 -30.99
CA ASP A 439 -1.87 -16.43 -31.75
C ASP A 439 -0.85 -17.43 -31.18
N LEU A 440 -0.96 -17.69 -29.87
CA LEU A 440 -0.13 -18.67 -29.18
C LEU A 440 -0.70 -20.07 -29.41
N GLU A 441 0.16 -21.07 -29.62
CA GLU A 441 -0.25 -22.43 -29.91
C GLU A 441 0.62 -23.46 -29.17
N TYR A 442 0.07 -24.63 -28.93
CA TYR A 442 0.80 -25.84 -28.56
C TYR A 442 0.22 -27.04 -29.36
N VAL A 443 1.03 -28.06 -29.56
CA VAL A 443 0.57 -29.31 -30.20
C VAL A 443 0.01 -30.24 -29.13
N GLY A 444 -1.25 -30.64 -29.27
CA GLY A 444 -1.94 -31.55 -28.37
C GLY A 444 -1.49 -33.01 -28.51
N ALA A 445 -2.03 -33.88 -27.65
CA ALA A 445 -1.81 -35.31 -27.72
C ALA A 445 -2.44 -35.95 -28.99
N ASP A 446 -3.43 -35.27 -29.55
CA ASP A 446 -4.11 -35.59 -30.83
C ASP A 446 -3.29 -35.21 -32.07
N GLY A 447 -2.17 -34.50 -31.88
CA GLY A 447 -1.34 -33.98 -32.97
C GLY A 447 -1.83 -32.67 -33.58
N GLU A 448 -2.95 -32.12 -33.09
CA GLU A 448 -3.53 -30.86 -33.57
C GLU A 448 -3.00 -29.67 -32.75
N LYS A 449 -3.16 -28.47 -33.30
CA LYS A 449 -2.81 -27.21 -32.63
C LYS A 449 -3.93 -26.74 -31.74
N HIS A 450 -3.58 -26.41 -30.53
CA HIS A 450 -4.50 -25.90 -29.52
C HIS A 450 -4.03 -24.57 -28.95
N ARG A 451 -4.97 -23.78 -28.40
CA ARG A 451 -4.72 -22.52 -27.72
C ARG A 451 -4.43 -22.76 -26.22
N PRO A 452 -3.29 -22.30 -25.67
CA PRO A 452 -3.07 -22.38 -24.24
C PRO A 452 -3.95 -21.39 -23.49
N VAL A 453 -4.25 -21.69 -22.23
CA VAL A 453 -4.76 -20.74 -21.23
C VAL A 453 -3.56 -20.15 -20.50
N MET A 454 -3.67 -18.93 -20.05
CA MET A 454 -2.59 -18.24 -19.37
C MET A 454 -3.02 -17.71 -17.99
N ILE A 455 -2.13 -17.79 -17.01
CA ILE A 455 -2.23 -17.09 -15.74
C ILE A 455 -1.12 -16.04 -15.70
N HIS A 456 -1.49 -14.80 -15.36
CA HIS A 456 -0.57 -13.78 -14.87
C HIS A 456 -0.58 -13.80 -13.36
N ARG A 457 0.59 -13.76 -12.73
CA ARG A 457 0.63 -13.73 -11.28
C ARG A 457 1.85 -13.01 -10.71
N VAL A 458 1.66 -12.43 -9.54
CA VAL A 458 2.70 -11.84 -8.69
C VAL A 458 2.52 -12.33 -7.25
N CYS A 459 3.62 -12.43 -6.50
CA CYS A 459 3.60 -12.73 -5.06
C CYS A 459 3.82 -11.45 -4.22
N PHE A 460 4.88 -10.71 -4.49
CA PHE A 460 5.18 -9.43 -3.86
C PHE A 460 4.39 -8.27 -4.50
N GLY A 461 4.07 -8.40 -5.78
CA GLY A 461 3.50 -7.36 -6.63
C GLY A 461 4.58 -6.42 -7.18
N SER A 462 5.01 -5.46 -6.38
CA SER A 462 6.17 -4.60 -6.60
C SER A 462 7.19 -4.83 -5.50
N ILE A 463 8.44 -5.14 -5.87
CA ILE A 463 9.53 -5.30 -4.90
C ILE A 463 9.70 -4.01 -4.09
N GLU A 464 9.61 -2.85 -4.72
CA GLU A 464 9.70 -1.54 -4.09
C GLU A 464 8.61 -1.35 -3.05
N ARG A 465 7.34 -1.60 -3.40
CA ARG A 465 6.20 -1.53 -2.47
C ARG A 465 6.38 -2.51 -1.32
N PHE A 466 6.79 -3.73 -1.60
CA PHE A 466 7.00 -4.74 -0.58
C PHE A 466 8.12 -4.38 0.39
N ILE A 467 9.22 -3.78 -0.09
CA ILE A 467 10.28 -3.19 0.78
C ILE A 467 9.70 -2.10 1.67
N GLY A 468 8.87 -1.21 1.13
CA GLY A 468 8.19 -0.19 1.92
C GLY A 468 7.33 -0.79 3.04
N ILE A 469 6.53 -1.82 2.71
CA ILE A 469 5.69 -2.55 3.67
C ILE A 469 6.55 -3.21 4.75
N LEU A 470 7.61 -3.94 4.37
CA LEU A 470 8.53 -4.57 5.32
C LEU A 470 9.23 -3.56 6.24
N THR A 471 9.63 -2.41 5.69
CA THR A 471 10.27 -1.33 6.47
C THR A 471 9.34 -0.83 7.57
N GLU A 472 8.06 -0.64 7.27
CA GLU A 472 7.07 -0.21 8.25
C GLU A 472 6.65 -1.35 9.19
N HIS A 473 6.50 -2.57 8.67
CA HIS A 473 6.13 -3.76 9.45
C HIS A 473 7.14 -4.06 10.54
N TYR A 474 8.43 -4.07 10.21
CA TYR A 474 9.53 -4.30 11.15
C TYR A 474 10.03 -3.02 11.83
N ALA A 475 9.45 -1.85 11.56
CA ALA A 475 9.95 -0.56 12.06
C ALA A 475 11.46 -0.36 11.79
N GLY A 476 11.94 -0.84 10.65
CA GLY A 476 13.34 -0.84 10.24
C GLY A 476 14.23 -1.90 10.89
N ALA A 477 13.74 -2.62 11.91
CA ALA A 477 14.49 -3.72 12.57
C ALA A 477 14.27 -5.04 11.80
N PHE A 478 14.85 -5.16 10.63
CA PHE A 478 14.68 -6.31 9.75
C PHE A 478 15.16 -7.63 10.41
N PRO A 479 14.53 -8.78 10.09
CA PRO A 479 15.06 -10.09 10.42
C PRO A 479 16.51 -10.25 9.97
N LEU A 480 17.29 -11.05 10.69
CA LEU A 480 18.74 -11.18 10.47
C LEU A 480 19.12 -11.46 9.01
N TRP A 481 18.37 -12.31 8.31
CA TRP A 481 18.67 -12.67 6.92
C TRP A 481 18.44 -11.50 5.94
N LEU A 482 17.57 -10.53 6.28
CA LEU A 482 17.31 -9.31 5.48
C LEU A 482 18.16 -8.13 5.89
N ALA A 483 18.65 -8.06 7.13
CA ALA A 483 19.33 -6.90 7.67
C ALA A 483 20.54 -6.50 6.80
N PRO A 484 20.64 -5.26 6.32
CA PRO A 484 21.78 -4.81 5.50
C PRO A 484 23.12 -5.01 6.19
N VAL A 485 23.19 -4.66 7.46
CA VAL A 485 24.32 -4.98 8.36
C VAL A 485 23.78 -5.90 9.44
N GLN A 486 24.36 -7.09 9.57
CA GLN A 486 23.92 -8.11 10.53
C GLN A 486 24.64 -7.98 11.87
N VAL A 487 25.90 -7.63 11.81
CA VAL A 487 26.78 -7.53 12.97
C VAL A 487 27.63 -6.26 12.89
N LYS A 488 27.66 -5.47 13.96
CA LYS A 488 28.57 -4.34 14.12
C LYS A 488 29.64 -4.69 15.16
N VAL A 489 30.90 -4.66 14.74
CA VAL A 489 32.05 -4.96 15.61
C VAL A 489 32.64 -3.67 16.13
N MET A 490 32.71 -3.48 17.45
CA MET A 490 33.07 -2.23 18.09
C MET A 490 34.14 -2.46 19.17
N PRO A 491 35.42 -2.13 18.90
CA PRO A 491 36.46 -2.12 19.92
C PRO A 491 36.20 -1.00 20.92
N ILE A 492 36.49 -1.28 22.21
CA ILE A 492 36.36 -0.29 23.30
C ILE A 492 37.52 0.74 23.23
N THR A 493 38.69 0.26 22.88
CA THR A 493 39.93 1.07 22.75
C THR A 493 40.69 0.67 21.51
N ASP A 494 41.59 1.53 21.03
CA ASP A 494 42.43 1.28 19.86
C ASP A 494 43.35 0.06 20.01
N ARG A 495 43.66 -0.33 21.25
CA ARG A 495 44.45 -1.55 21.54
C ARG A 495 43.81 -2.82 21.05
N THR A 496 42.48 -2.85 21.02
CA THR A 496 41.70 -4.02 20.57
C THR A 496 41.29 -3.94 19.09
N ASN A 497 41.72 -2.93 18.34
CA ASN A 497 41.41 -2.79 16.92
C ASN A 497 41.82 -3.99 16.07
N ASN A 498 43.00 -4.59 16.35
CA ASN A 498 43.46 -5.76 15.61
C ASN A 498 42.59 -6.99 15.87
N TYR A 499 42.18 -7.18 17.12
CA TYR A 499 41.22 -8.26 17.47
C TYR A 499 39.87 -8.01 16.83
N ALA A 500 39.37 -6.77 16.86
CA ALA A 500 38.10 -6.42 16.21
C ALA A 500 38.11 -6.67 14.69
N LYS A 501 39.22 -6.34 14.01
CA LYS A 501 39.41 -6.69 12.59
C LYS A 501 39.42 -8.19 12.37
N HIS A 502 40.14 -8.95 13.19
CA HIS A 502 40.15 -10.40 13.10
C HIS A 502 38.76 -11.00 13.25
N VAL A 503 37.97 -10.53 14.23
CA VAL A 503 36.58 -10.96 14.45
C VAL A 503 35.73 -10.62 13.23
N ALA A 504 35.82 -9.39 12.71
CA ALA A 504 35.06 -8.98 11.53
C ALA A 504 35.42 -9.84 10.30
N ASP A 505 36.70 -10.05 10.02
CA ASP A 505 37.18 -10.87 8.90
C ASP A 505 36.66 -12.32 8.96
N ARG A 506 36.59 -12.90 10.17
CA ARG A 506 36.05 -14.25 10.36
C ARG A 506 34.55 -14.31 10.10
N LEU A 507 33.80 -13.32 10.55
CA LEU A 507 32.36 -13.21 10.30
C LEU A 507 32.07 -13.00 8.80
N GLU A 508 32.83 -12.13 8.11
CA GLU A 508 32.69 -11.93 6.66
C GLU A 508 33.02 -13.19 5.86
N LYS A 509 34.09 -13.93 6.21
CA LYS A 509 34.44 -15.22 5.60
C LYS A 509 33.36 -16.29 5.82
N ALA A 510 32.59 -16.16 6.90
CA ALA A 510 31.43 -17.02 7.16
C ALA A 510 30.16 -16.61 6.38
N GLY A 511 30.25 -15.57 5.54
CA GLY A 511 29.14 -15.08 4.70
C GLY A 511 28.17 -14.13 5.41
N LEU A 512 28.58 -13.57 6.55
CA LEU A 512 27.79 -12.58 7.29
C LEU A 512 28.13 -11.16 6.83
N ARG A 513 27.13 -10.26 6.85
CA ARG A 513 27.29 -8.84 6.54
C ARG A 513 27.72 -8.09 7.79
N VAL A 514 28.95 -7.62 7.82
CA VAL A 514 29.61 -7.10 9.01
C VAL A 514 30.11 -5.67 8.75
N GLU A 515 30.06 -4.85 9.76
CA GLU A 515 30.68 -3.53 9.77
C GLU A 515 31.56 -3.40 11.03
N ALA A 516 32.83 -3.03 10.86
CA ALA A 516 33.73 -2.75 11.96
C ALA A 516 33.83 -1.25 12.20
N ASP A 517 33.41 -0.77 13.37
CA ASP A 517 33.53 0.62 13.79
C ASP A 517 34.79 0.86 14.59
N LEU A 518 35.88 1.12 13.88
CA LEU A 518 37.21 1.35 14.45
C LEU A 518 37.47 2.82 14.83
N ARG A 519 36.47 3.68 14.74
CA ARG A 519 36.62 5.09 15.10
C ARG A 519 37.00 5.26 16.57
N ASN A 520 37.83 6.26 16.87
CA ASN A 520 38.16 6.60 18.27
C ASN A 520 37.01 7.40 18.90
N GLU A 521 35.92 6.70 19.21
CA GLU A 521 34.70 7.24 19.80
C GLU A 521 34.33 6.45 21.07
N LYS A 522 33.57 7.09 21.98
CA LYS A 522 33.08 6.43 23.18
C LYS A 522 32.17 5.25 22.81
N ILE A 523 32.40 4.09 23.43
CA ILE A 523 31.60 2.88 23.14
C ILE A 523 30.09 3.09 23.27
N GLY A 524 29.64 3.88 24.25
CA GLY A 524 28.22 4.22 24.39
C GLY A 524 27.65 5.03 23.23
N TYR A 525 28.46 5.81 22.53
CA TYR A 525 28.06 6.51 21.31
C TYR A 525 27.92 5.52 20.14
N LYS A 526 28.93 4.65 19.92
CA LYS A 526 28.90 3.60 18.88
C LYS A 526 27.69 2.67 19.04
N ILE A 527 27.36 2.26 20.28
CA ILE A 527 26.18 1.43 20.59
C ILE A 527 24.89 2.15 20.21
N ARG A 528 24.72 3.43 20.60
CA ARG A 528 23.51 4.20 20.27
C ARG A 528 23.33 4.38 18.77
N GLU A 529 24.42 4.63 18.05
CA GLU A 529 24.41 4.75 16.60
C GLU A 529 24.01 3.42 15.94
N ALA A 530 24.58 2.29 16.36
CA ALA A 530 24.22 0.96 15.88
C ALA A 530 22.75 0.62 16.18
N GLN A 531 22.24 1.00 17.36
CA GLN A 531 20.83 0.86 17.71
C GLN A 531 19.91 1.72 16.84
N SER A 532 20.31 2.97 16.52
CA SER A 532 19.52 3.82 15.61
C SER A 532 19.50 3.27 14.18
N GLN A 533 20.60 2.62 13.75
CA GLN A 533 20.71 1.88 12.49
C GLN A 533 19.98 0.53 12.49
N LYS A 534 19.35 0.15 13.63
CA LYS A 534 18.60 -1.12 13.78
C LYS A 534 19.43 -2.38 13.54
N ILE A 535 20.73 -2.33 13.83
CA ILE A 535 21.63 -3.47 13.63
C ILE A 535 21.30 -4.57 14.64
N PRO A 536 21.05 -5.83 14.19
CA PRO A 536 20.60 -6.92 15.06
C PRO A 536 21.60 -7.27 16.17
N TYR A 537 22.89 -7.33 15.84
CA TYR A 537 23.95 -7.72 16.78
C TYR A 537 25.09 -6.72 16.84
N MET A 538 25.53 -6.41 18.03
CA MET A 538 26.64 -5.51 18.34
C MET A 538 27.66 -6.30 19.15
N LEU A 539 28.90 -6.39 18.67
CA LEU A 539 30.01 -7.01 19.37
C LEU A 539 30.88 -5.91 20.02
N VAL A 540 30.92 -5.92 21.35
CA VAL A 540 31.72 -4.98 22.14
C VAL A 540 32.98 -5.70 22.59
N LEU A 541 34.14 -5.27 22.11
CA LEU A 541 35.41 -5.96 22.28
C LEU A 541 36.40 -5.12 23.09
N GLY A 542 36.71 -5.57 24.30
CA GLY A 542 37.72 -5.01 25.18
C GLY A 542 38.93 -5.91 25.33
N ASP A 543 39.83 -5.54 26.23
CA ASP A 543 41.07 -6.29 26.50
C ASP A 543 40.75 -7.73 26.98
N LYS A 544 39.69 -7.90 27.79
CA LYS A 544 39.25 -9.25 28.28
C LYS A 544 38.81 -10.18 27.17
N GLU A 545 38.04 -9.66 26.22
CA GLU A 545 37.57 -10.44 25.06
C GLU A 545 38.80 -10.85 24.21
N ALA A 546 39.72 -9.96 23.98
CA ALA A 546 40.94 -10.22 23.21
C ALA A 546 41.89 -11.24 23.90
N GLU A 547 42.03 -11.18 25.22
CA GLU A 547 42.85 -12.10 26.00
C GLU A 547 42.26 -13.53 26.07
N ASN A 548 40.92 -13.63 26.13
CA ASN A 548 40.25 -14.90 26.31
C ASN A 548 39.71 -15.52 24.99
N ASP A 549 39.96 -14.84 23.84
CA ASP A 549 39.42 -15.22 22.53
C ASP A 549 37.88 -15.39 22.53
N THR A 550 37.18 -14.48 23.20
CA THR A 550 35.72 -14.43 23.30
C THR A 550 35.14 -13.17 22.72
N ILE A 551 33.84 -13.11 22.57
CA ILE A 551 33.10 -11.93 22.15
C ILE A 551 32.02 -11.57 23.16
N SER A 552 31.84 -10.29 23.42
CA SER A 552 30.71 -9.76 24.19
C SER A 552 29.63 -9.31 23.21
N VAL A 553 28.53 -10.06 23.16
CA VAL A 553 27.43 -9.87 22.23
C VAL A 553 26.33 -9.05 22.90
N ARG A 554 25.82 -8.05 22.18
CA ARG A 554 24.65 -7.27 22.57
C ARG A 554 23.63 -7.33 21.44
N THR A 555 22.39 -7.70 21.74
CA THR A 555 21.27 -7.67 20.77
C THR A 555 20.68 -6.28 20.65
N LEU A 556 19.92 -6.01 19.60
CA LEU A 556 19.16 -4.76 19.43
C LEU A 556 18.20 -4.51 20.60
N ALA A 557 17.61 -5.56 21.18
CA ALA A 557 16.75 -5.50 22.36
C ALA A 557 17.51 -5.16 23.67
N GLY A 558 18.86 -5.22 23.63
CA GLY A 558 19.71 -4.90 24.77
C GLY A 558 20.15 -6.10 25.62
N GLU A 559 19.79 -7.31 25.25
CA GLU A 559 20.29 -8.53 25.89
C GLU A 559 21.80 -8.66 25.67
N GLN A 560 22.51 -9.22 26.66
CA GLN A 560 23.96 -9.35 26.61
C GLN A 560 24.39 -10.77 26.96
N SER A 561 25.40 -11.29 26.23
CA SER A 561 26.05 -12.57 26.48
C SER A 561 27.54 -12.50 26.15
N VAL A 562 28.31 -13.44 26.70
CA VAL A 562 29.71 -13.66 26.31
C VAL A 562 29.80 -15.10 25.81
N GLU A 563 30.32 -15.27 24.61
CA GLU A 563 30.38 -16.55 23.93
C GLU A 563 31.64 -16.68 23.05
N SER A 564 31.91 -17.87 22.52
CA SER A 564 32.98 -18.05 21.53
C SER A 564 32.53 -17.50 20.18
N LEU A 565 33.47 -16.94 19.41
CA LEU A 565 33.20 -16.47 18.06
C LEU A 565 32.66 -17.59 17.14
N SER A 566 33.16 -18.82 17.34
CA SER A 566 32.76 -19.98 16.53
C SER A 566 31.30 -20.38 16.78
N ASP A 567 30.84 -20.39 18.03
CA ASP A 567 29.45 -20.69 18.39
C ASP A 567 28.50 -19.59 17.89
N PHE A 568 28.91 -18.34 18.03
CA PHE A 568 28.17 -17.20 17.49
C PHE A 568 27.97 -17.29 15.96
N ILE A 569 29.06 -17.58 15.22
CA ILE A 569 29.00 -17.77 13.76
C ILE A 569 28.04 -18.89 13.39
N ALA A 570 28.18 -20.06 14.03
CA ALA A 570 27.33 -21.22 13.74
C ALA A 570 25.84 -20.94 13.98
N ARG A 571 25.53 -20.22 15.06
CA ARG A 571 24.17 -19.81 15.41
C ARG A 571 23.61 -18.84 14.37
N LEU A 572 24.36 -17.78 14.01
CA LEU A 572 23.90 -16.81 13.02
C LEU A 572 23.71 -17.42 11.63
N GLN A 573 24.61 -18.31 11.20
CA GLN A 573 24.45 -19.04 9.94
C GLN A 573 23.19 -19.90 9.92
N ALA A 574 22.86 -20.56 11.03
CA ALA A 574 21.63 -21.33 11.16
C ALA A 574 20.38 -20.42 11.10
N ASP A 575 20.40 -19.29 11.80
CA ASP A 575 19.30 -18.30 11.79
C ASP A 575 19.10 -17.69 10.39
N VAL A 576 20.17 -17.31 9.69
CA VAL A 576 20.11 -16.80 8.31
C VAL A 576 19.55 -17.86 7.36
N LYS A 577 20.01 -19.12 7.48
CA LYS A 577 19.57 -20.22 6.62
C LYS A 577 18.10 -20.58 6.84
N SER A 578 17.63 -20.55 8.08
CA SER A 578 16.23 -20.81 8.42
C SER A 578 15.30 -19.62 8.12
N ARG A 579 15.87 -18.47 7.77
CA ARG A 579 15.14 -17.20 7.61
C ARG A 579 14.25 -16.86 8.81
N LYS A 580 14.74 -17.15 9.99
CA LYS A 580 14.02 -16.85 11.22
C LYS A 580 13.68 -15.37 11.31
N SER A 581 12.39 -15.06 11.52
CA SER A 581 11.86 -13.69 11.70
C SER A 581 12.08 -13.18 13.12
#